data_a75e332d0ea1012d18454a2253cde0fc
#
_entry.id   a75e332d0ea1012d18454a2253cde0fc
#
_cell.length_a   1.000
_cell.length_b   1.000
_cell.length_c   1.000
_cell.angle_alpha   90.00
_cell.angle_beta   90.00
_cell.angle_gamma   90.00
#
_symmetry.space_group_name_H-M   'P 1'
#
loop_
_entity.id
_entity.type
_entity.pdbx_description
1 polymer ?
#
loop_
_entity_poly.entity_id
_entity_poly.type
_entity_poly.pdbx_seq_one_letter_code
_entity_poly.pdbx_strand_id
1 'polypeptide(L)'
;MKMKKFINAPETITDEELVGMGLAYSDILDVEGHLVISKDLADADRVTIVTYGGSGHEPAQAGYVGRGALDIQAVGDIFAAPSGQLVFEALQKADKGHGVLLLTLNYAGDQLAGKQAMKLAKKAGMNVRQVVTGEEIQFDPNGEDNRRGLAGAVALYHVAAAAARAGKTLDEVAEIAQKYADSMASVTVKVTDATHPQNGMSFGDLGETDLMEI
;
A
#
# COMPACT_ATOMS: atom_id res chain seq x y z
N MET A 1 30.34 1.44 6.83
CA MET A 1 30.58 2.81 6.24
C MET A 1 29.26 3.57 6.32
N LYS A 2 29.23 4.77 6.94
CA LYS A 2 27.97 5.52 7.05
C LYS A 2 27.58 6.06 5.65
N MET A 3 26.49 5.59 5.08
CA MET A 3 26.01 6.01 3.76
C MET A 3 25.53 7.47 3.82
N LYS A 4 25.94 8.29 2.87
CA LYS A 4 25.38 9.63 2.69
C LYS A 4 23.98 9.52 2.07
N LYS A 5 23.05 10.34 2.54
CA LYS A 5 21.68 10.40 2.07
C LYS A 5 21.33 11.82 1.62
N PHE A 6 20.46 11.93 0.61
CA PHE A 6 19.91 13.21 0.15
C PHE A 6 18.61 13.49 0.91
N ILE A 7 18.75 13.87 2.17
CA ILE A 7 17.64 14.24 3.06
C ILE A 7 17.99 15.54 3.78
N ASN A 8 16.96 16.34 4.09
CA ASN A 8 17.14 17.55 4.90
C ASN A 8 17.16 17.16 6.39
N ALA A 9 16.03 16.74 6.94
CA ALA A 9 15.94 16.24 8.30
C ALA A 9 15.24 14.87 8.32
N PRO A 10 15.69 13.92 9.15
CA PRO A 10 15.07 12.61 9.23
C PRO A 10 13.58 12.64 9.58
N GLU A 11 13.16 13.62 10.37
CA GLU A 11 11.80 13.77 10.88
C GLU A 11 10.82 14.25 9.82
N THR A 12 11.30 14.88 8.73
CA THR A 12 10.47 15.48 7.67
C THR A 12 10.51 14.72 6.34
N ILE A 13 11.17 13.56 6.30
CA ILE A 13 11.42 12.82 5.05
C ILE A 13 10.11 12.54 4.32
N THR A 14 9.12 11.96 5.01
CA THR A 14 7.84 11.59 4.40
C THR A 14 7.06 12.82 3.92
N ASP A 15 6.99 13.87 4.74
CA ASP A 15 6.29 15.11 4.37
C ASP A 15 6.93 15.76 3.14
N GLU A 16 8.26 15.86 3.11
CA GLU A 16 8.99 16.47 1.99
C GLU A 16 8.90 15.62 0.72
N GLU A 17 8.92 14.30 0.85
CA GLU A 17 8.70 13.37 -0.26
C GLU A 17 7.33 13.57 -0.88
N LEU A 18 6.27 13.63 -0.07
CA LEU A 18 4.91 13.84 -0.53
C LEU A 18 4.73 15.19 -1.21
N VAL A 19 5.33 16.25 -0.68
CA VAL A 19 5.37 17.57 -1.34
C VAL A 19 6.09 17.47 -2.69
N GLY A 20 7.25 16.81 -2.74
CA GLY A 20 8.01 16.59 -3.96
C GLY A 20 7.21 15.81 -5.01
N MET A 21 6.52 14.77 -4.58
CA MET A 21 5.64 13.96 -5.45
C MET A 21 4.49 14.79 -6.03
N GLY A 22 3.81 15.59 -5.21
CA GLY A 22 2.73 16.47 -5.65
C GLY A 22 3.20 17.53 -6.66
N LEU A 23 4.44 18.00 -6.54
CA LEU A 23 5.02 18.92 -7.50
C LEU A 23 5.44 18.22 -8.81
N ALA A 24 6.10 17.07 -8.70
CA ALA A 24 6.64 16.34 -9.84
C ALA A 24 5.56 15.71 -10.73
N TYR A 25 4.45 15.29 -10.14
CA TYR A 25 3.36 14.56 -10.82
C TYR A 25 2.01 15.30 -10.75
N SER A 26 2.05 16.64 -10.69
CA SER A 26 0.88 17.50 -10.55
C SER A 26 -0.16 17.38 -11.67
N ASP A 27 0.16 16.75 -12.77
CA ASP A 27 -0.75 16.41 -13.87
C ASP A 27 -1.46 15.06 -13.68
N ILE A 28 -0.96 14.19 -12.79
CA ILE A 28 -1.46 12.83 -12.56
C ILE A 28 -2.17 12.70 -11.21
N LEU A 29 -1.62 13.34 -10.17
CA LEU A 29 -2.09 13.17 -8.80
C LEU A 29 -2.15 14.51 -8.03
N ASP A 30 -2.90 14.48 -6.95
CA ASP A 30 -2.91 15.49 -5.90
C ASP A 30 -2.42 14.88 -4.58
N VAL A 31 -1.81 15.70 -3.74
CA VAL A 31 -1.38 15.31 -2.39
C VAL A 31 -2.10 16.18 -1.37
N GLU A 32 -2.83 15.55 -0.45
CA GLU A 32 -3.54 16.22 0.64
C GLU A 32 -3.10 15.60 1.99
N GLY A 33 -2.19 16.29 2.68
CA GLY A 33 -1.53 15.71 3.86
C GLY A 33 -0.83 14.41 3.49
N HIS A 34 -1.19 13.32 4.12
CA HIS A 34 -0.65 11.99 3.85
C HIS A 34 -1.55 11.14 2.91
N LEU A 35 -2.41 11.78 2.12
CA LEU A 35 -3.17 11.11 1.06
C LEU A 35 -2.60 11.47 -0.31
N VAL A 36 -2.21 10.47 -1.08
CA VAL A 36 -1.88 10.59 -2.50
C VAL A 36 -3.09 10.16 -3.30
N ILE A 37 -3.61 11.03 -4.16
CA ILE A 37 -4.93 10.91 -4.78
C ILE A 37 -4.78 11.04 -6.29
N SER A 38 -5.27 10.06 -7.03
CA SER A 38 -5.34 10.13 -8.49
C SER A 38 -6.31 11.22 -8.95
N LYS A 39 -5.90 12.04 -9.90
CA LYS A 39 -6.82 13.00 -10.55
C LYS A 39 -7.98 12.34 -11.29
N ASP A 40 -7.79 11.11 -11.72
CA ASP A 40 -8.81 10.28 -12.35
C ASP A 40 -9.99 9.94 -11.39
N LEU A 41 -9.78 10.11 -10.09
CA LEU A 41 -10.80 9.89 -9.07
C LEU A 41 -11.94 10.91 -9.13
N ALA A 42 -11.68 12.14 -9.59
CA ALA A 42 -12.69 13.20 -9.63
C ALA A 42 -13.93 12.77 -10.44
N ASP A 43 -13.71 12.11 -11.58
CA ASP A 43 -14.74 11.68 -12.52
C ASP A 43 -14.99 10.16 -12.47
N ALA A 44 -14.62 9.49 -11.36
CA ALA A 44 -14.75 8.05 -11.26
C ALA A 44 -16.22 7.63 -11.13
N ASP A 45 -16.73 6.91 -12.13
CA ASP A 45 -18.06 6.28 -12.18
C ASP A 45 -17.89 4.75 -12.13
N ARG A 46 -17.21 4.27 -11.10
CA ARG A 46 -16.80 2.88 -10.92
C ARG A 46 -16.38 2.59 -9.48
N VAL A 47 -16.19 1.32 -9.17
CA VAL A 47 -15.48 0.91 -7.96
C VAL A 47 -14.11 1.57 -7.90
N THR A 48 -13.74 2.10 -6.77
CA THR A 48 -12.44 2.74 -6.53
C THR A 48 -11.51 1.84 -5.73
N ILE A 49 -10.20 1.99 -5.97
CA ILE A 49 -9.18 1.13 -5.39
C ILE A 49 -8.32 1.95 -4.44
N VAL A 50 -8.32 1.57 -3.17
CA VAL A 50 -7.56 2.23 -2.10
C VAL A 50 -6.54 1.25 -1.52
N THR A 51 -5.35 1.74 -1.24
CA THR A 51 -4.33 1.04 -0.46
C THR A 51 -3.74 1.96 0.60
N TYR A 52 -2.91 1.42 1.45
CA TYR A 52 -2.19 2.14 2.50
C TYR A 52 -0.96 1.36 2.92
N GLY A 53 -0.01 2.05 3.52
CA GLY A 53 1.24 1.45 4.02
C GLY A 53 2.27 2.52 4.34
N GLY A 54 3.39 2.13 4.90
CA GLY A 54 4.49 3.02 5.19
C GLY A 54 5.20 3.53 3.94
N SER A 55 5.88 4.66 4.06
CA SER A 55 6.89 5.13 3.11
C SER A 55 8.23 4.42 3.32
N GLY A 56 9.20 4.67 2.43
CA GLY A 56 10.54 4.06 2.47
C GLY A 56 10.70 2.84 1.57
N HIS A 57 9.68 2.52 0.76
CA HIS A 57 9.68 1.40 -0.20
C HIS A 57 9.51 1.88 -1.64
N GLU A 58 9.63 3.18 -1.89
CA GLU A 58 9.29 3.79 -3.18
C GLU A 58 9.89 3.01 -4.38
N PRO A 59 9.12 2.88 -5.45
CA PRO A 59 7.84 3.54 -5.76
C PRO A 59 6.60 2.92 -5.09
N ALA A 60 6.72 1.86 -4.30
CA ALA A 60 5.58 1.29 -3.59
C ALA A 60 5.23 2.15 -2.35
N GLN A 61 4.03 2.56 -2.20
CA GLN A 61 2.87 2.26 -3.04
C GLN A 61 2.38 3.52 -3.80
N ALA A 62 2.82 4.71 -3.38
CA ALA A 62 2.39 6.00 -3.88
C ALA A 62 2.67 6.20 -5.38
N GLY A 63 3.79 5.66 -5.88
CA GLY A 63 4.14 5.71 -7.29
C GLY A 63 3.21 4.92 -8.21
N TYR A 64 2.25 4.16 -7.67
CA TYR A 64 1.19 3.45 -8.41
C TYR A 64 -0.17 4.14 -8.32
N VAL A 65 -0.24 5.33 -7.72
CA VAL A 65 -1.46 6.13 -7.74
C VAL A 65 -1.61 6.79 -9.11
N GLY A 66 -2.73 6.53 -9.77
CA GLY A 66 -3.02 7.07 -11.08
C GLY A 66 -3.87 6.14 -11.94
N ARG A 67 -4.10 6.57 -13.16
CA ARG A 67 -5.00 5.89 -14.09
C ARG A 67 -4.57 4.44 -14.37
N GLY A 68 -5.46 3.51 -14.08
CA GLY A 68 -5.25 2.07 -14.34
C GLY A 68 -4.57 1.32 -13.20
N ALA A 69 -4.41 1.96 -12.04
CA ALA A 69 -3.93 1.34 -10.82
C ALA A 69 -4.70 1.90 -9.61
N LEU A 70 -4.03 2.50 -8.64
CA LEU A 70 -4.65 3.00 -7.40
C LEU A 70 -5.37 4.34 -7.59
N ASP A 71 -6.49 4.51 -6.91
CA ASP A 71 -7.18 5.79 -6.81
C ASP A 71 -6.66 6.63 -5.65
N ILE A 72 -6.43 6.01 -4.48
CA ILE A 72 -5.84 6.68 -3.32
C ILE A 72 -4.86 5.74 -2.60
N GLN A 73 -3.77 6.32 -2.11
CA GLN A 73 -2.96 5.72 -1.04
C GLN A 73 -2.98 6.61 0.20
N ALA A 74 -3.19 5.99 1.38
CA ALA A 74 -2.88 6.60 2.67
C ALA A 74 -1.46 6.22 3.08
N VAL A 75 -0.60 7.24 3.21
CA VAL A 75 0.85 7.09 3.41
C VAL A 75 1.18 7.19 4.90
N GLY A 76 1.84 6.17 5.43
CA GLY A 76 2.42 6.19 6.77
C GLY A 76 3.84 6.74 6.79
N ASP A 77 4.42 6.83 7.98
CA ASP A 77 5.84 7.17 8.15
C ASP A 77 6.76 6.08 7.58
N ILE A 78 8.07 6.37 7.56
CA ILE A 78 9.08 5.42 7.08
C ILE A 78 8.92 4.07 7.79
N PHE A 79 8.62 3.02 7.02
CA PHE A 79 8.41 1.64 7.44
C PHE A 79 7.33 1.45 8.51
N ALA A 80 6.38 2.35 8.60
CA ALA A 80 5.28 2.30 9.56
C ALA A 80 3.91 2.46 8.88
N ALA A 81 2.97 1.59 9.23
CA ALA A 81 1.60 1.72 8.75
C ALA A 81 0.95 3.04 9.21
N PRO A 82 0.11 3.67 8.39
CA PRO A 82 -0.66 4.84 8.81
C PRO A 82 -1.70 4.47 9.87
N SER A 83 -2.27 5.49 10.52
CA SER A 83 -3.39 5.26 11.43
C SER A 83 -4.63 4.75 10.69
N GLY A 84 -5.44 3.90 11.35
CA GLY A 84 -6.71 3.46 10.76
C GLY A 84 -7.69 4.61 10.52
N GLN A 85 -7.53 5.74 11.21
CA GLN A 85 -8.31 6.95 10.94
C GLN A 85 -7.93 7.56 9.58
N LEU A 86 -6.64 7.65 9.24
CA LEU A 86 -6.18 8.15 7.94
C LEU A 86 -6.63 7.22 6.80
N VAL A 87 -6.57 5.90 7.02
CA VAL A 87 -7.11 4.92 6.04
C VAL A 87 -8.61 5.11 5.85
N PHE A 88 -9.35 5.36 6.93
CA PHE A 88 -10.79 5.64 6.84
C PHE A 88 -11.09 6.94 6.06
N GLU A 89 -10.31 7.99 6.26
CA GLU A 89 -10.41 9.23 5.47
C GLU A 89 -10.16 8.99 3.98
N ALA A 90 -9.18 8.14 3.65
CA ALA A 90 -8.96 7.70 2.27
C ALA A 90 -10.19 6.98 1.69
N LEU A 91 -10.81 6.07 2.46
CA LEU A 91 -12.03 5.38 2.04
C LEU A 91 -13.19 6.35 1.79
N GLN A 92 -13.39 7.32 2.70
CA GLN A 92 -14.45 8.33 2.55
C GLN A 92 -14.25 9.18 1.28
N LYS A 93 -13.01 9.60 1.02
CA LYS A 93 -12.67 10.39 -0.16
C LYS A 93 -12.80 9.59 -1.46
N ALA A 94 -12.50 8.30 -1.42
CA ALA A 94 -12.59 7.38 -2.56
C ALA A 94 -14.04 6.99 -2.90
N ASP A 95 -14.97 7.05 -1.95
CA ASP A 95 -16.34 6.60 -2.18
C ASP A 95 -17.08 7.53 -3.15
N LYS A 96 -17.37 7.00 -4.33
CA LYS A 96 -18.14 7.67 -5.40
C LYS A 96 -19.51 7.01 -5.62
N GLY A 97 -19.98 6.23 -4.64
CA GLY A 97 -21.29 5.57 -4.70
C GLY A 97 -21.27 4.16 -5.33
N HIS A 98 -20.15 3.73 -5.90
CA HIS A 98 -19.97 2.39 -6.48
C HIS A 98 -19.28 1.40 -5.55
N GLY A 99 -18.91 1.85 -4.35
CA GLY A 99 -18.14 1.12 -3.35
C GLY A 99 -16.63 1.20 -3.55
N VAL A 100 -15.92 0.80 -2.51
CA VAL A 100 -14.46 0.92 -2.42
C VAL A 100 -13.83 -0.45 -2.16
N LEU A 101 -12.82 -0.82 -2.92
CA LEU A 101 -11.95 -1.96 -2.62
C LEU A 101 -10.71 -1.46 -1.86
N LEU A 102 -10.54 -1.96 -0.64
CA LEU A 102 -9.36 -1.73 0.17
C LEU A 102 -8.37 -2.88 -0.02
N LEU A 103 -7.19 -2.59 -0.55
CA LEU A 103 -6.10 -3.55 -0.70
C LEU A 103 -5.12 -3.39 0.46
N THR A 104 -4.80 -4.48 1.12
CA THR A 104 -3.99 -4.51 2.34
C THR A 104 -2.82 -5.48 2.17
N LEU A 105 -1.62 -5.06 2.47
CA LEU A 105 -0.48 -5.95 2.58
C LEU A 105 -0.53 -6.67 3.93
N ASN A 106 -0.17 -7.95 3.95
CA ASN A 106 -0.22 -8.76 5.16
C ASN A 106 0.96 -8.48 6.09
N TYR A 107 0.91 -7.32 6.75
CA TYR A 107 1.78 -6.95 7.86
C TYR A 107 0.94 -6.62 9.10
N ALA A 108 1.46 -6.88 10.29
CA ALA A 108 0.72 -6.69 11.54
C ALA A 108 0.19 -5.25 11.71
N GLY A 109 1.01 -4.24 11.41
CA GLY A 109 0.62 -2.83 11.46
C GLY A 109 -0.49 -2.49 10.47
N ASP A 110 -0.34 -2.94 9.22
CA ASP A 110 -1.35 -2.70 8.17
C ASP A 110 -2.66 -3.41 8.49
N GLN A 111 -2.60 -4.66 8.96
CA GLN A 111 -3.78 -5.41 9.40
C GLN A 111 -4.53 -4.68 10.53
N LEU A 112 -3.80 -4.11 11.51
CA LEU A 112 -4.41 -3.37 12.60
C LEU A 112 -5.09 -2.08 12.09
N ALA A 113 -4.40 -1.30 11.26
CA ALA A 113 -4.93 -0.09 10.65
C ALA A 113 -6.16 -0.39 9.78
N GLY A 114 -6.07 -1.42 8.92
CA GLY A 114 -7.18 -1.86 8.07
C GLY A 114 -8.40 -2.30 8.86
N LYS A 115 -8.23 -3.12 9.91
CA LYS A 115 -9.32 -3.53 10.79
C LYS A 115 -10.02 -2.34 11.45
N GLN A 116 -9.24 -1.34 11.87
CA GLN A 116 -9.81 -0.11 12.43
C GLN A 116 -10.59 0.68 11.37
N ALA A 117 -10.03 0.89 10.18
CA ALA A 117 -10.67 1.59 9.08
C ALA A 117 -11.97 0.89 8.64
N MET A 118 -11.95 -0.43 8.47
CA MET A 118 -13.13 -1.23 8.12
C MET A 118 -14.23 -1.13 9.16
N LYS A 119 -13.88 -1.09 10.46
CA LYS A 119 -14.83 -0.87 11.56
C LYS A 119 -15.49 0.51 11.45
N LEU A 120 -14.73 1.55 11.15
CA LEU A 120 -15.22 2.92 10.96
C LEU A 120 -16.10 3.01 9.71
N ALA A 121 -15.69 2.43 8.59
CA ALA A 121 -16.45 2.38 7.34
C ALA A 121 -17.80 1.68 7.53
N LYS A 122 -17.82 0.54 8.23
CA LYS A 122 -19.06 -0.17 8.58
C LYS A 122 -19.99 0.70 9.42
N LYS A 123 -19.45 1.42 10.42
CA LYS A 123 -20.24 2.34 11.27
C LYS A 123 -20.82 3.50 10.47
N ALA A 124 -20.11 3.96 9.44
CA ALA A 124 -20.53 5.02 8.53
C ALA A 124 -21.48 4.52 7.42
N GLY A 125 -21.80 3.23 7.36
CA GLY A 125 -22.69 2.66 6.34
C GLY A 125 -22.07 2.56 4.94
N MET A 126 -20.74 2.64 4.83
CA MET A 126 -20.03 2.58 3.57
C MET A 126 -19.99 1.15 3.01
N ASN A 127 -20.05 1.04 1.68
CA ASN A 127 -19.87 -0.23 0.98
C ASN A 127 -18.39 -0.45 0.64
N VAL A 128 -17.70 -1.22 1.49
CA VAL A 128 -16.26 -1.49 1.34
C VAL A 128 -16.01 -2.99 1.37
N ARG A 129 -15.14 -3.48 0.49
CA ARG A 129 -14.55 -4.82 0.58
C ARG A 129 -13.06 -4.70 0.82
N GLN A 130 -12.49 -5.66 1.53
CA GLN A 130 -11.05 -5.73 1.78
C GLN A 130 -10.49 -7.02 1.20
N VAL A 131 -9.36 -6.90 0.50
CA VAL A 131 -8.53 -8.02 0.05
C VAL A 131 -7.15 -7.85 0.66
N VAL A 132 -6.62 -8.94 1.21
CA VAL A 132 -5.30 -8.97 1.85
C VAL A 132 -4.36 -9.78 0.97
N THR A 133 -3.19 -9.23 0.64
CA THR A 133 -2.15 -9.96 -0.09
C THR A 133 -1.21 -10.67 0.87
N GLY A 134 -0.86 -11.91 0.55
CA GLY A 134 0.05 -12.74 1.34
C GLY A 134 0.76 -13.72 0.41
N GLU A 135 1.56 -13.19 -0.53
CA GLU A 135 2.16 -14.00 -1.60
C GLU A 135 3.57 -14.50 -1.29
N GLU A 136 4.22 -13.98 -0.24
CA GLU A 136 5.56 -14.40 0.15
C GLU A 136 5.56 -15.81 0.75
N ILE A 137 6.09 -16.78 0.02
CA ILE A 137 6.00 -18.22 0.38
C ILE A 137 7.11 -18.69 1.31
N GLN A 138 8.19 -17.92 1.47
CA GLN A 138 9.38 -18.32 2.20
C GLN A 138 9.15 -18.45 3.71
N PHE A 139 8.29 -17.61 4.26
CA PHE A 139 8.02 -17.53 5.70
C PHE A 139 6.76 -18.27 6.14
N ASP A 140 6.36 -19.30 5.40
CA ASP A 140 5.25 -20.17 5.77
C ASP A 140 5.67 -21.64 5.89
N PRO A 141 6.70 -21.96 6.72
CA PRO A 141 7.19 -23.32 6.84
C PRO A 141 6.15 -24.29 7.39
N ASN A 142 5.09 -23.80 8.04
CA ASN A 142 4.06 -24.59 8.68
C ASN A 142 2.68 -24.45 8.00
N GLY A 143 2.55 -23.64 6.95
CA GLY A 143 1.26 -23.36 6.29
C GLY A 143 0.27 -22.58 7.17
N GLU A 144 0.76 -21.68 8.01
CA GLU A 144 -0.06 -20.96 9.00
C GLU A 144 -0.60 -19.61 8.50
N ASP A 145 -0.65 -19.36 7.21
CA ASP A 145 -1.12 -18.10 6.58
C ASP A 145 -0.38 -16.83 7.06
N ASN A 146 0.88 -16.96 7.49
CA ASN A 146 1.71 -15.84 7.91
C ASN A 146 2.47 -15.18 6.74
N ARG A 147 2.12 -15.52 5.51
CA ARG A 147 2.76 -14.99 4.31
C ARG A 147 2.60 -13.48 4.24
N ARG A 148 3.68 -12.79 4.00
CA ARG A 148 3.66 -11.32 3.82
C ARG A 148 3.21 -10.95 2.42
N GLY A 149 2.54 -9.79 2.30
CA GLY A 149 2.27 -9.15 1.03
C GLY A 149 3.42 -8.26 0.64
N LEU A 150 3.98 -8.44 -0.55
CA LEU A 150 5.16 -7.72 -1.04
C LEU A 150 4.93 -7.20 -2.48
N ALA A 151 5.88 -7.48 -3.37
CA ALA A 151 5.89 -6.97 -4.74
C ALA A 151 4.69 -7.42 -5.61
N GLY A 152 4.06 -8.54 -5.27
CA GLY A 152 2.85 -9.03 -5.96
C GLY A 152 1.67 -8.06 -5.86
N ALA A 153 1.62 -7.23 -4.83
CA ALA A 153 0.61 -6.20 -4.66
C ALA A 153 0.54 -5.25 -5.87
N VAL A 154 1.67 -4.93 -6.51
CA VAL A 154 1.72 -4.05 -7.70
C VAL A 154 0.88 -4.62 -8.84
N ALA A 155 1.03 -5.91 -9.13
CA ALA A 155 0.24 -6.56 -10.16
C ALA A 155 -1.25 -6.61 -9.77
N LEU A 156 -1.54 -6.83 -8.49
CA LEU A 156 -2.91 -6.82 -7.96
C LEU A 156 -3.59 -5.46 -8.14
N TYR A 157 -2.88 -4.34 -7.97
CA TYR A 157 -3.43 -3.00 -8.19
C TYR A 157 -3.98 -2.85 -9.61
N HIS A 158 -3.22 -3.30 -10.60
CA HIS A 158 -3.64 -3.25 -12.01
C HIS A 158 -4.80 -4.20 -12.32
N VAL A 159 -4.80 -5.41 -11.76
CA VAL A 159 -5.89 -6.38 -11.94
C VAL A 159 -7.20 -5.85 -11.36
N ALA A 160 -7.17 -5.33 -10.13
CA ALA A 160 -8.34 -4.75 -9.48
C ALA A 160 -8.86 -3.52 -10.24
N ALA A 161 -7.95 -2.61 -10.64
CA ALA A 161 -8.32 -1.43 -11.42
C ALA A 161 -8.90 -1.77 -12.80
N ALA A 162 -8.36 -2.79 -13.47
CA ALA A 162 -8.89 -3.25 -14.75
C ALA A 162 -10.31 -3.82 -14.60
N ALA A 163 -10.57 -4.63 -13.57
CA ALA A 163 -11.91 -5.14 -13.27
C ALA A 163 -12.91 -4.00 -12.97
N ALA A 164 -12.51 -3.03 -12.14
CA ALA A 164 -13.33 -1.86 -11.83
C ALA A 164 -13.64 -1.02 -13.10
N ARG A 165 -12.65 -0.78 -13.95
CA ARG A 165 -12.81 -0.05 -15.21
C ARG A 165 -13.64 -0.80 -16.27
N ALA A 166 -13.73 -2.13 -16.15
CA ALA A 166 -14.63 -2.95 -16.95
C ALA A 166 -16.10 -2.89 -16.47
N GLY A 167 -16.42 -2.04 -15.48
CA GLY A 167 -17.76 -1.85 -14.96
C GLY A 167 -18.25 -2.97 -14.05
N LYS A 168 -17.33 -3.75 -13.46
CA LYS A 168 -17.65 -4.79 -12.49
C LYS A 168 -18.15 -4.19 -11.18
N THR A 169 -19.09 -4.89 -10.54
CA THR A 169 -19.58 -4.55 -9.19
C THR A 169 -18.47 -4.72 -8.15
N LEU A 170 -18.62 -4.12 -6.97
CA LEU A 170 -17.63 -4.24 -5.90
C LEU A 170 -17.36 -5.70 -5.51
N ASP A 171 -18.39 -6.53 -5.45
CA ASP A 171 -18.26 -7.94 -5.10
C ASP A 171 -17.47 -8.71 -6.18
N GLU A 172 -17.73 -8.46 -7.47
CA GLU A 172 -16.98 -9.06 -8.58
C GLU A 172 -15.52 -8.59 -8.60
N VAL A 173 -15.27 -7.27 -8.36
CA VAL A 173 -13.90 -6.73 -8.29
C VAL A 173 -13.14 -7.37 -7.13
N ALA A 174 -13.77 -7.50 -5.96
CA ALA A 174 -13.16 -8.12 -4.80
C ALA A 174 -12.88 -9.61 -5.03
N GLU A 175 -13.79 -10.35 -5.67
CA GLU A 175 -13.60 -11.77 -6.01
C GLU A 175 -12.43 -11.97 -6.98
N ILE A 176 -12.36 -11.15 -8.04
CA ILE A 176 -11.25 -11.17 -9.01
C ILE A 176 -9.93 -10.85 -8.31
N ALA A 177 -9.91 -9.81 -7.48
CA ALA A 177 -8.73 -9.41 -6.74
C ALA A 177 -8.26 -10.51 -5.76
N GLN A 178 -9.19 -11.12 -5.01
CA GLN A 178 -8.88 -12.21 -4.08
C GLN A 178 -8.34 -13.43 -4.83
N LYS A 179 -9.01 -13.86 -5.89
CA LYS A 179 -8.54 -15.00 -6.71
C LYS A 179 -7.14 -14.76 -7.28
N TYR A 180 -6.85 -13.53 -7.69
CA TYR A 180 -5.52 -13.19 -8.17
C TYR A 180 -4.51 -13.21 -7.03
N ALA A 181 -4.82 -12.61 -5.88
CA ALA A 181 -3.97 -12.63 -4.68
C ALA A 181 -3.63 -14.07 -4.25
N ASP A 182 -4.61 -14.96 -4.24
CA ASP A 182 -4.44 -16.38 -3.86
C ASP A 182 -3.59 -17.17 -4.88
N SER A 183 -3.46 -16.68 -6.11
CA SER A 183 -2.67 -17.32 -7.17
C SER A 183 -1.22 -16.84 -7.24
N MET A 184 -0.86 -15.80 -6.48
CA MET A 184 0.50 -15.26 -6.48
C MET A 184 1.43 -16.04 -5.56
N ALA A 185 2.70 -16.08 -5.95
CA ALA A 185 3.79 -16.52 -5.08
C ALA A 185 5.02 -15.65 -5.34
N SER A 186 5.67 -15.22 -4.27
CA SER A 186 6.95 -14.52 -4.33
C SER A 186 7.97 -15.14 -3.38
N VAL A 187 9.24 -14.92 -3.68
CA VAL A 187 10.37 -15.26 -2.82
C VAL A 187 11.23 -14.02 -2.68
N THR A 188 11.53 -13.65 -1.46
CA THR A 188 12.37 -12.50 -1.15
C THR A 188 13.83 -12.91 -0.97
N VAL A 189 14.74 -12.17 -1.59
CA VAL A 189 16.18 -12.33 -1.44
C VAL A 189 16.78 -11.01 -0.95
N LYS A 190 17.50 -11.04 0.15
CA LYS A 190 18.14 -9.89 0.77
C LYS A 190 19.66 -10.05 0.75
N VAL A 191 20.38 -9.08 0.16
CA VAL A 191 21.85 -9.07 0.11
C VAL A 191 22.47 -8.12 1.13
N THR A 192 21.69 -7.16 1.63
CA THR A 192 22.05 -6.25 2.73
C THR A 192 20.82 -5.88 3.51
N ASP A 193 21.00 -5.54 4.78
CA ASP A 193 19.90 -5.05 5.60
C ASP A 193 19.51 -3.61 5.24
N ALA A 194 18.21 -3.31 5.37
CA ALA A 194 17.71 -1.95 5.32
C ALA A 194 18.04 -1.22 6.63
N THR A 195 18.34 0.06 6.53
CA THR A 195 18.62 0.92 7.68
C THR A 195 17.61 2.04 7.78
N HIS A 196 16.96 2.14 8.93
CA HIS A 196 16.00 3.21 9.19
C HIS A 196 16.70 4.58 9.17
N PRO A 197 16.28 5.55 8.35
CA PRO A 197 17.01 6.81 8.16
C PRO A 197 16.96 7.72 9.40
N GLN A 198 15.91 7.65 10.21
CA GLN A 198 15.74 8.50 11.39
C GLN A 198 16.61 8.06 12.57
N ASN A 199 16.71 6.76 12.83
CA ASN A 199 17.38 6.23 14.03
C ASN A 199 18.63 5.40 13.74
N GLY A 200 18.88 5.06 12.47
CA GLY A 200 20.03 4.25 12.07
C GLY A 200 19.96 2.77 12.44
N MET A 201 18.80 2.29 12.90
CA MET A 201 18.60 0.87 13.24
C MET A 201 18.55 0.02 11.98
N SER A 202 19.22 -1.13 12.00
CA SER A 202 19.13 -2.16 10.97
C SER A 202 17.89 -3.01 11.17
N PHE A 203 17.27 -3.44 10.06
CA PHE A 203 16.11 -4.33 10.04
C PHE A 203 16.49 -5.80 9.82
N GLY A 204 17.68 -6.22 10.17
CA GLY A 204 18.10 -7.60 10.04
C GLY A 204 19.45 -7.86 10.67
N ASP A 205 19.86 -9.11 10.60
CA ASP A 205 21.09 -9.64 11.19
C ASP A 205 22.01 -10.27 10.12
N LEU A 206 21.94 -9.79 8.87
CA LEU A 206 22.80 -10.29 7.81
C LEU A 206 24.26 -9.94 8.11
N GLY A 207 25.07 -10.96 8.39
CA GLY A 207 26.50 -10.80 8.71
C GLY A 207 27.35 -10.50 7.48
N GLU A 208 28.56 -9.98 7.69
CA GLU A 208 29.50 -9.62 6.60
C GLU A 208 29.89 -10.80 5.71
N THR A 209 29.79 -12.03 6.24
CA THR A 209 30.12 -13.27 5.53
C THR A 209 28.92 -13.97 4.93
N ASP A 210 27.71 -13.51 5.22
CA ASP A 210 26.50 -14.07 4.67
C ASP A 210 26.34 -13.60 3.22
N LEU A 211 26.01 -14.52 2.33
CA LEU A 211 25.90 -14.20 0.90
C LEU A 211 24.55 -13.62 0.57
N MET A 212 23.49 -14.15 1.17
CA MET A 212 22.12 -13.72 1.00
C MET A 212 21.21 -14.39 2.04
N GLU A 213 20.15 -13.70 2.40
CA GLU A 213 19.03 -14.25 3.14
C GLU A 213 17.89 -14.47 2.15
N ILE A 214 17.41 -15.71 2.10
CA ILE A 214 16.29 -16.13 1.24
C ILE A 214 15.04 -16.19 2.09
#